data_343588b83f0a6f2f5d556b0fb1cd3ed7
#
_entry.id   343588b83f0a6f2f5d556b0fb1cd3ed7
#
_cell.length_a   1.000
_cell.length_b   1.000
_cell.length_c   1.000
_cell.angle_alpha   90.00
_cell.angle_beta   90.00
_cell.angle_gamma   90.00
#
_symmetry.space_group_name_H-M   'P 1'
#
loop_
_entity.id
_entity.type
_entity.pdbx_description
1 polymer ?
#
loop_
_entity_poly.entity_id
_entity_poly.type
_entity_poly.pdbx_seq_one_letter_code
_entity_poly.pdbx_strand_id
1 'polypeptide(L)'
;MMLTLYEPKYEDLWFRQMMLEDEDTMSYNHAYGGTIPWPEDKWISWYNYWIDCHENKRYYRYLKNEDGQFVGEISYRYDTEIQHEIANVIIYSKYRKKGYGSEALTLLCSVAKNNGISVLYDDIAIDNPSITLFLKHGFVEESR
;
A
#
# COMPACT_ATOMS: atom_id res chain seq x y z
N MET A 1 -20.00 -1.82 -1.16
CA MET A 1 -18.80 -1.10 -0.69
C MET A 1 -17.93 -0.81 -1.89
N MET A 2 -17.54 0.44 -2.08
CA MET A 2 -16.80 0.83 -3.26
C MET A 2 -15.65 1.78 -2.89
N LEU A 3 -14.44 1.35 -3.20
CA LEU A 3 -13.25 2.19 -3.06
C LEU A 3 -12.92 2.85 -4.38
N THR A 4 -12.44 4.08 -4.32
CA THR A 4 -11.89 4.77 -5.49
C THR A 4 -10.42 5.08 -5.25
N LEU A 5 -9.66 5.13 -6.33
CA LEU A 5 -8.25 5.45 -6.30
C LEU A 5 -8.07 6.97 -6.42
N TYR A 6 -7.17 7.52 -5.62
CA TYR A 6 -6.92 8.95 -5.59
C TYR A 6 -5.42 9.21 -5.58
N GLU A 7 -4.94 9.96 -6.58
CA GLU A 7 -3.54 10.38 -6.58
C GLU A 7 -3.38 11.53 -5.58
N PRO A 8 -2.62 11.33 -4.49
CA PRO A 8 -2.52 12.37 -3.47
C PRO A 8 -1.79 13.60 -3.98
N LYS A 9 -2.24 14.76 -3.55
CA LYS A 9 -1.51 16.01 -3.70
C LYS A 9 -0.54 16.14 -2.55
N TYR A 10 0.46 17.00 -2.70
CA TYR A 10 1.43 17.21 -1.62
C TYR A 10 0.73 17.55 -0.29
N GLU A 11 -0.30 18.37 -0.34
CA GLU A 11 -1.05 18.80 0.85
C GLU A 11 -1.86 17.67 1.51
N ASP A 12 -1.99 16.50 0.86
CA ASP A 12 -2.73 15.35 1.40
C ASP A 12 -1.82 14.40 2.18
N LEU A 13 -0.52 14.66 2.24
CA LEU A 13 0.44 13.71 2.83
C LEU A 13 0.32 13.55 4.34
N TRP A 14 -0.44 14.43 5.00
CA TRP A 14 -0.75 14.28 6.42
C TRP A 14 -1.40 12.93 6.73
N PHE A 15 -2.19 12.41 5.79
CA PHE A 15 -2.85 11.12 6.00
C PHE A 15 -1.83 9.98 6.02
N ARG A 16 -0.86 10.01 5.12
CA ARG A 16 0.20 8.99 5.11
C ARG A 16 1.03 9.05 6.39
N GLN A 17 1.36 10.26 6.84
CA GLN A 17 2.05 10.44 8.12
C GLN A 17 1.27 9.84 9.26
N MET A 18 -0.04 10.12 9.32
CA MET A 18 -0.91 9.61 10.36
C MET A 18 -0.92 8.08 10.37
N MET A 19 -1.04 7.44 9.19
CA MET A 19 -1.03 5.97 9.10
C MET A 19 0.30 5.39 9.56
N LEU A 20 1.41 5.94 9.10
CA LEU A 20 2.73 5.40 9.42
C LEU A 20 3.09 5.55 10.90
N GLU A 21 2.52 6.55 11.56
CA GLU A 21 2.79 6.82 12.98
C GLU A 21 1.73 6.22 13.91
N ASP A 22 0.72 5.55 13.37
CA ASP A 22 -0.33 4.92 14.15
C ASP A 22 0.06 3.47 14.49
N GLU A 23 0.17 3.17 15.79
CA GLU A 23 0.59 1.85 16.26
C GLU A 23 -0.31 0.73 15.76
N ASP A 24 -1.63 0.94 15.81
CA ASP A 24 -2.58 -0.10 15.39
C ASP A 24 -2.48 -0.37 13.89
N THR A 25 -2.35 0.69 13.08
CA THR A 25 -2.20 0.55 11.63
C THR A 25 -0.91 -0.19 11.30
N MET A 26 0.18 0.13 11.99
CA MET A 26 1.51 -0.41 11.70
C MET A 26 1.84 -1.66 12.50
N SER A 27 0.87 -2.25 13.18
CA SER A 27 1.10 -3.46 13.99
C SER A 27 1.66 -4.63 13.18
N TYR A 28 1.31 -4.73 11.88
CA TYR A 28 1.85 -5.77 11.01
C TYR A 28 3.37 -5.63 10.81
N ASN A 29 3.90 -4.44 11.06
CA ASN A 29 5.32 -4.11 10.81
C ASN A 29 6.18 -4.28 12.08
N HIS A 30 5.64 -4.86 13.14
CA HIS A 30 6.36 -4.91 14.42
C HIS A 30 7.70 -5.65 14.33
N ALA A 31 7.81 -6.63 13.44
CA ALA A 31 9.05 -7.35 13.20
C ALA A 31 10.15 -6.45 12.61
N TYR A 32 9.78 -5.31 12.04
CA TYR A 32 10.69 -4.36 11.40
C TYR A 32 10.69 -3.00 12.11
N GLY A 33 10.23 -2.95 13.36
CA GLY A 33 10.25 -1.73 14.16
C GLY A 33 8.91 -1.05 14.39
N GLY A 34 7.83 -1.57 13.79
CA GLY A 34 6.49 -1.01 14.01
C GLY A 34 6.25 0.29 13.25
N THR A 35 5.89 1.35 13.99
CA THR A 35 5.61 2.66 13.40
C THR A 35 6.86 3.26 12.74
N ILE A 36 6.61 4.08 11.72
CA ILE A 36 7.67 4.75 10.96
C ILE A 36 7.48 6.27 11.12
N PRO A 37 8.39 6.97 11.82
CA PRO A 37 8.33 8.43 11.88
C PRO A 37 8.47 9.01 10.47
N TRP A 38 7.54 9.89 10.10
CA TRP A 38 7.56 10.48 8.77
C TRP A 38 7.25 11.97 8.83
N PRO A 39 8.19 12.77 9.35
CA PRO A 39 8.00 14.22 9.51
C PRO A 39 7.93 14.92 8.17
N GLU A 40 7.34 16.12 8.17
CA GLU A 40 7.06 16.88 6.96
C GLU A 40 8.31 17.13 6.11
N ASP A 41 9.50 17.26 6.73
CA ASP A 41 10.74 17.48 5.98
C ASP A 41 11.13 16.30 5.09
N LYS A 42 10.51 15.14 5.26
CA LYS A 42 10.72 13.98 4.39
C LYS A 42 9.68 13.85 3.28
N TRP A 43 8.66 14.67 3.30
CA TRP A 43 7.54 14.54 2.37
C TRP A 43 7.94 14.88 0.93
N ILE A 44 8.75 15.91 0.74
CA ILE A 44 9.05 16.39 -0.62
C ILE A 44 9.85 15.37 -1.44
N SER A 45 10.86 14.74 -0.85
CA SER A 45 11.65 13.73 -1.54
C SER A 45 10.82 12.49 -1.86
N TRP A 46 9.96 12.08 -0.93
CA TRP A 46 9.05 10.96 -1.15
C TRP A 46 8.07 11.27 -2.28
N TYR A 47 7.48 12.47 -2.26
CA TYR A 47 6.50 12.89 -3.26
C TYR A 47 7.10 12.94 -4.66
N ASN A 48 8.30 13.51 -4.78
CA ASN A 48 9.01 13.54 -6.06
C ASN A 48 9.29 12.13 -6.57
N TYR A 49 9.71 11.23 -5.69
CA TYR A 49 10.07 9.87 -6.07
C TYR A 49 8.86 9.06 -6.52
N TRP A 50 7.76 9.14 -5.78
CA TRP A 50 6.59 8.28 -6.03
C TRP A 50 5.56 8.88 -6.97
N ILE A 51 5.39 10.18 -6.98
CA ILE A 51 4.32 10.84 -7.73
C ILE A 51 4.86 11.58 -8.95
N ASP A 52 5.80 12.54 -8.75
CA ASP A 52 6.29 13.37 -9.84
C ASP A 52 7.23 12.65 -10.80
N CYS A 53 8.10 11.79 -10.27
CA CYS A 53 9.15 11.10 -11.03
C CYS A 53 9.03 9.60 -10.93
N HIS A 54 7.81 9.05 -11.08
CA HIS A 54 7.55 7.62 -10.90
C HIS A 54 8.19 6.75 -12.00
N GLU A 55 8.50 7.32 -13.15
CA GLU A 55 9.22 6.66 -14.25
C GLU A 55 8.55 5.39 -14.77
N ASN A 56 7.23 5.24 -14.55
CA ASN A 56 6.45 4.03 -14.84
C ASN A 56 6.96 2.78 -14.09
N LYS A 57 7.80 2.98 -13.09
CA LYS A 57 8.33 1.89 -12.25
C LYS A 57 7.69 1.86 -10.88
N ARG A 58 6.97 2.90 -10.53
CA ARG A 58 6.33 3.07 -9.23
C ARG A 58 4.90 3.52 -9.42
N TYR A 59 4.03 3.03 -8.55
CA TYR A 59 2.62 3.41 -8.56
C TYR A 59 2.16 3.57 -7.12
N TYR A 60 1.49 4.67 -6.81
CA TYR A 60 1.00 4.96 -5.47
C TYR A 60 -0.32 5.69 -5.55
N ARG A 61 -1.31 5.21 -4.80
CA ARG A 61 -2.62 5.86 -4.71
C ARG A 61 -3.16 5.74 -3.30
N TYR A 62 -3.88 6.77 -2.85
CA TYR A 62 -4.76 6.66 -1.71
C TYR A 62 -6.03 5.94 -2.11
N LEU A 63 -6.68 5.34 -1.11
CA LEU A 63 -8.00 4.72 -1.24
C LEU A 63 -9.01 5.62 -0.56
N LYS A 64 -10.09 5.94 -1.27
CA LYS A 64 -11.22 6.68 -0.72
C LYS A 64 -12.44 5.78 -0.66
N ASN A 65 -13.20 5.86 0.43
CA ASN A 65 -14.47 5.16 0.53
C ASN A 65 -15.58 5.97 -0.15
N GLU A 66 -16.82 5.45 -0.11
CA GLU A 66 -17.96 6.12 -0.74
C GLU A 66 -18.30 7.47 -0.12
N ASP A 67 -17.82 7.75 1.09
CA ASP A 67 -18.01 9.04 1.77
C ASP A 67 -16.89 10.03 1.46
N GLY A 68 -15.94 9.65 0.59
CA GLY A 68 -14.82 10.51 0.22
C GLY A 68 -13.72 10.59 1.26
N GLN A 69 -13.70 9.69 2.24
CA GLN A 69 -12.69 9.66 3.29
C GLN A 69 -11.50 8.82 2.84
N PHE A 70 -10.29 9.25 3.20
CA PHE A 70 -9.10 8.43 2.99
C PHE A 70 -9.11 7.26 3.96
N VAL A 71 -8.96 6.04 3.45
CA VAL A 71 -9.01 4.83 4.28
C VAL A 71 -7.74 4.00 4.22
N GLY A 72 -6.87 4.27 3.26
CA GLY A 72 -5.64 3.51 3.11
C GLY A 72 -4.86 3.88 1.87
N GLU A 73 -3.91 3.02 1.52
CA GLU A 73 -3.08 3.20 0.33
C GLU A 73 -2.79 1.87 -0.34
N ILE A 74 -2.54 1.94 -1.65
CA ILE A 74 -1.96 0.83 -2.41
C ILE A 74 -0.76 1.36 -3.19
N SER A 75 0.23 0.51 -3.38
CA SER A 75 1.41 0.87 -4.15
C SER A 75 2.13 -0.36 -4.69
N TYR A 76 2.94 -0.17 -5.73
CA TYR A 76 3.95 -1.12 -6.12
C TYR A 76 5.16 -0.35 -6.64
N ARG A 77 6.33 -0.99 -6.58
CA ARG A 77 7.55 -0.47 -7.17
C ARG A 77 8.36 -1.61 -7.76
N TYR A 78 9.11 -1.30 -8.82
CA TYR A 78 10.02 -2.26 -9.40
C TYR A 78 11.25 -2.43 -8.50
N ASP A 79 11.59 -3.68 -8.19
CA ASP A 79 12.76 -4.00 -7.39
C ASP A 79 13.82 -4.66 -8.28
N THR A 80 15.01 -4.05 -8.34
CA THR A 80 16.08 -4.50 -9.22
C THR A 80 16.72 -5.82 -8.78
N GLU A 81 16.64 -6.14 -7.49
CA GLU A 81 17.23 -7.39 -6.99
C GLU A 81 16.44 -8.61 -7.45
N ILE A 82 15.11 -8.54 -7.37
CA ILE A 82 14.27 -9.66 -7.81
C ILE A 82 13.73 -9.48 -9.21
N GLN A 83 13.93 -8.31 -9.81
CA GLN A 83 13.51 -7.98 -11.18
C GLN A 83 11.99 -8.10 -11.37
N HIS A 84 11.23 -7.78 -10.33
CA HIS A 84 9.77 -7.77 -10.34
C HIS A 84 9.26 -6.64 -9.46
N GLU A 85 7.97 -6.31 -9.61
CA GLU A 85 7.30 -5.31 -8.78
C GLU A 85 6.94 -5.89 -7.42
N ILE A 86 7.16 -5.09 -6.38
CA ILE A 86 6.75 -5.40 -5.00
C ILE A 86 5.57 -4.53 -4.65
N ALA A 87 4.50 -5.16 -4.18
CA ALA A 87 3.25 -4.51 -3.82
C ALA A 87 3.18 -4.17 -2.34
N ASN A 88 2.36 -3.18 -2.00
CA ASN A 88 2.08 -2.81 -0.62
C ASN A 88 0.62 -2.34 -0.50
N VAL A 89 -0.05 -2.78 0.55
CA VAL A 89 -1.41 -2.36 0.88
C VAL A 89 -1.46 -2.04 2.38
N ILE A 90 -1.91 -0.84 2.71
CA ILE A 90 -2.10 -0.43 4.10
C ILE A 90 -3.52 0.11 4.24
N ILE A 91 -4.28 -0.43 5.19
CA ILE A 91 -5.59 0.10 5.57
C ILE A 91 -5.46 0.74 6.95
N TYR A 92 -5.90 1.98 7.08
CA TYR A 92 -5.89 2.68 8.37
C TYR A 92 -6.72 1.89 9.38
N SER A 93 -6.20 1.70 10.58
CA SER A 93 -6.78 0.81 11.59
C SER A 93 -8.26 1.09 11.87
N LYS A 94 -8.65 2.35 11.85
CA LYS A 94 -10.03 2.78 12.06
C LYS A 94 -11.02 2.14 11.07
N TYR A 95 -10.55 1.78 9.88
CA TYR A 95 -11.38 1.24 8.80
C TYR A 95 -11.18 -0.24 8.56
N ARG A 96 -10.45 -0.94 9.43
CA ARG A 96 -10.24 -2.38 9.29
C ARG A 96 -11.51 -3.15 9.59
N LYS A 97 -11.54 -4.43 9.14
CA LYS A 97 -12.66 -5.35 9.33
C LYS A 97 -13.95 -4.91 8.64
N LYS A 98 -13.81 -4.11 7.58
CA LYS A 98 -14.94 -3.64 6.76
C LYS A 98 -14.86 -4.15 5.31
N GLY A 99 -13.89 -5.05 5.01
CA GLY A 99 -13.70 -5.57 3.66
C GLY A 99 -12.86 -4.68 2.74
N TYR A 100 -12.37 -3.56 3.22
CA TYR A 100 -11.56 -2.66 2.38
C TYR A 100 -10.25 -3.27 1.94
N GLY A 101 -9.60 -4.07 2.79
CA GLY A 101 -8.35 -4.74 2.42
C GLY A 101 -8.51 -5.65 1.21
N SER A 102 -9.59 -6.42 1.18
CA SER A 102 -9.90 -7.32 0.06
C SER A 102 -10.16 -6.53 -1.22
N GLU A 103 -10.96 -5.48 -1.14
CA GLU A 103 -11.25 -4.62 -2.29
C GLU A 103 -10.00 -3.90 -2.77
N ALA A 104 -9.17 -3.40 -1.85
CA ALA A 104 -7.91 -2.74 -2.17
C ALA A 104 -6.98 -3.67 -2.94
N LEU A 105 -6.86 -4.91 -2.51
CA LEU A 105 -6.01 -5.89 -3.17
C LEU A 105 -6.52 -6.21 -4.57
N THR A 106 -7.84 -6.32 -4.75
CA THR A 106 -8.45 -6.51 -6.07
C THR A 106 -8.13 -5.33 -6.99
N LEU A 107 -8.25 -4.10 -6.49
CA LEU A 107 -7.91 -2.90 -7.25
C LEU A 107 -6.44 -2.87 -7.64
N LEU A 108 -5.55 -3.21 -6.71
CA LEU A 108 -4.12 -3.22 -6.96
C LEU A 108 -3.77 -4.20 -8.08
N CYS A 109 -4.31 -5.41 -8.03
CA CYS A 109 -4.08 -6.43 -9.05
C CYS A 109 -4.62 -5.99 -10.41
N SER A 110 -5.78 -5.34 -10.43
CA SER A 110 -6.38 -4.82 -11.66
C SER A 110 -5.52 -3.73 -12.28
N VAL A 111 -5.06 -2.78 -11.47
CA VAL A 111 -4.19 -1.69 -11.94
C VAL A 111 -2.88 -2.25 -12.48
N ALA A 112 -2.26 -3.17 -11.76
CA ALA A 112 -1.00 -3.78 -12.20
C ALA A 112 -1.16 -4.46 -13.55
N LYS A 113 -2.24 -5.24 -13.70
CA LYS A 113 -2.55 -5.92 -14.96
C LYS A 113 -2.73 -4.91 -16.11
N ASN A 114 -3.47 -3.84 -15.85
CA ASN A 114 -3.70 -2.78 -16.86
C ASN A 114 -2.41 -2.08 -17.25
N ASN A 115 -1.42 -2.05 -16.36
CA ASN A 115 -0.11 -1.45 -16.61
C ASN A 115 0.90 -2.45 -17.16
N GLY A 116 0.45 -3.64 -17.57
CA GLY A 116 1.31 -4.63 -18.20
C GLY A 116 2.12 -5.48 -17.23
N ILE A 117 1.80 -5.45 -15.95
CA ILE A 117 2.52 -6.22 -14.93
C ILE A 117 1.81 -7.54 -14.72
N SER A 118 2.50 -8.64 -14.97
CA SER A 118 1.93 -9.99 -14.85
C SER A 118 2.23 -10.66 -13.51
N VAL A 119 3.20 -10.15 -12.75
CA VAL A 119 3.62 -10.75 -11.49
C VAL A 119 3.82 -9.65 -10.45
N LEU A 120 3.20 -9.81 -9.29
CA LEU A 120 3.40 -8.95 -8.13
C LEU A 120 3.91 -9.81 -6.96
N TYR A 121 4.92 -9.32 -6.29
CA TYR A 121 5.42 -9.91 -5.05
C TYR A 121 5.02 -9.05 -3.86
N ASP A 122 4.92 -9.65 -2.70
CA ASP A 122 4.79 -8.94 -1.45
C ASP A 122 5.62 -9.64 -0.37
N ASP A 123 6.37 -8.85 0.37
CA ASP A 123 7.18 -9.30 1.48
C ASP A 123 6.35 -9.19 2.75
N ILE A 124 5.69 -10.27 3.13
CA ILE A 124 4.78 -10.28 4.27
C ILE A 124 5.43 -11.04 5.43
N ALA A 125 5.53 -10.39 6.60
CA ALA A 125 5.98 -11.06 7.81
C ALA A 125 5.07 -12.26 8.10
N ILE A 126 5.66 -13.39 8.50
CA ILE A 126 4.92 -14.65 8.64
C ILE A 126 3.79 -14.55 9.67
N ASP A 127 3.91 -13.67 10.64
CA ASP A 127 2.88 -13.45 11.67
C ASP A 127 1.89 -12.34 11.30
N ASN A 128 2.01 -11.76 10.11
CA ASN A 128 1.09 -10.74 9.64
C ASN A 128 -0.24 -11.37 9.23
N PRO A 129 -1.36 -10.99 9.85
CA PRO A 129 -2.66 -11.58 9.51
C PRO A 129 -3.10 -11.32 8.06
N SER A 130 -2.51 -10.34 7.40
CA SER A 130 -2.80 -10.05 5.98
C SER A 130 -2.39 -11.18 5.05
N ILE A 131 -1.51 -12.08 5.48
CA ILE A 131 -1.04 -13.19 4.63
C ILE A 131 -2.22 -14.04 4.14
N THR A 132 -3.21 -14.27 4.99
CA THR A 132 -4.42 -15.02 4.61
C THR A 132 -5.18 -14.31 3.49
N LEU A 133 -5.28 -12.99 3.58
CA LEU A 133 -5.96 -12.18 2.57
C LEU A 133 -5.26 -12.29 1.22
N PHE A 134 -3.94 -12.19 1.20
CA PHE A 134 -3.18 -12.31 -0.05
C PHE A 134 -3.34 -13.69 -0.67
N LEU A 135 -3.24 -14.76 0.12
CA LEU A 135 -3.41 -16.12 -0.38
C LEU A 135 -4.83 -16.32 -0.95
N LYS A 136 -5.84 -15.75 -0.32
CA LYS A 136 -7.22 -15.83 -0.79
C LYS A 136 -7.40 -15.17 -2.16
N HIS A 137 -6.59 -14.17 -2.50
CA HIS A 137 -6.66 -13.47 -3.79
C HIS A 137 -5.74 -14.06 -4.85
N GLY A 138 -5.26 -15.27 -4.65
CA GLY A 138 -4.47 -15.98 -5.66
C GLY A 138 -2.96 -15.77 -5.57
N PHE A 139 -2.49 -15.07 -4.55
CA PHE A 139 -1.05 -15.00 -4.28
C PHE A 139 -0.56 -16.34 -3.78
N VAL A 140 0.65 -16.70 -4.15
CA VAL A 140 1.27 -17.97 -3.80
C VAL A 140 2.50 -17.71 -2.94
N GLU A 141 2.62 -18.46 -1.85
CA GLU A 141 3.79 -18.37 -1.00
C GLU A 141 4.99 -18.98 -1.71
N GLU A 142 6.01 -18.17 -1.99
CA GLU A 142 7.19 -18.63 -2.73
C GLU A 142 8.32 -19.03 -1.79
N SER A 143 8.54 -18.27 -0.70
CA SER A 143 9.55 -18.58 0.30
C SER A 143 9.21 -17.91 1.62
N ARG A 144 9.78 -18.41 2.69
CA ARG A 144 9.55 -17.84 4.03
C ARG A 144 10.81 -17.18 4.59
#